data_b63962189c511723751d294d4e4321e5
#
_entry.id   b63962189c511723751d294d4e4321e5
#
_cell.length_a   1.000
_cell.length_b   1.000
_cell.length_c   1.000
_cell.angle_alpha   90.00
_cell.angle_beta   90.00
_cell.angle_gamma   90.00
#
_symmetry.space_group_name_H-M   'P 1'
#
loop_
_entity.id
_entity.type
_entity.pdbx_description
1 polymer ?
#
loop_
_entity_poly.entity_id
_entity_poly.type
_entity_poly.pdbx_seq_one_letter_code
_entity_poly.pdbx_strand_id
1 'polypeptide(L)'
;MPVPQDSAEWQSCLMIGQVRHRRFTPVEHALNYPLFMPCIDLDEWPQLADKVWGLGERWWHWARFRRADYLGQGPLKQAVLDKVEQLTGERIEGGRVVALLHLRYLGIYFSPVNFYYVYDSEKRWRYLLAEVSNTPWNERHYYAVPAQSGLTSAETAVIEWQHAKAFHVSPFNPIEQKYHWKIKPLTRALMIHLECHRSDKEFDATLAMQAEPLSAGNLLPRLIKTPIMAVKVVLGIYWHAFKLWRKGAPFYAHPDQTQNNNKEQPHVK
;
A
#
# COMPACT_ATOMS: atom_id res chain seq x y z
N MET A 1 5.18 -28.23 -1.59
CA MET A 1 5.57 -28.33 -3.00
C MET A 1 6.36 -27.07 -3.34
N PRO A 2 7.51 -27.15 -4.03
CA PRO A 2 8.23 -25.96 -4.43
C PRO A 2 7.40 -25.20 -5.48
N VAL A 3 7.22 -23.90 -5.28
CA VAL A 3 6.65 -23.02 -6.30
C VAL A 3 7.62 -23.02 -7.49
N PRO A 4 7.15 -23.21 -8.73
CA PRO A 4 8.01 -23.23 -9.90
C PRO A 4 8.87 -21.97 -9.97
N GLN A 5 10.14 -22.15 -10.34
CA GLN A 5 11.11 -21.06 -10.52
C GLN A 5 10.88 -20.29 -11.83
N ASP A 6 9.95 -20.73 -12.68
CA ASP A 6 9.65 -20.07 -13.95
C ASP A 6 8.67 -18.92 -13.78
N SER A 7 9.06 -17.78 -14.28
CA SER A 7 8.40 -16.47 -14.29
C SER A 7 7.03 -16.43 -15.00
N ALA A 8 6.49 -17.58 -15.41
CA ALA A 8 5.30 -17.65 -16.27
C ALA A 8 3.97 -17.77 -15.50
N GLU A 9 3.96 -18.24 -14.25
CA GLU A 9 2.71 -18.47 -13.52
C GLU A 9 2.80 -17.96 -12.08
N TRP A 10 2.54 -16.67 -11.91
CA TRP A 10 2.29 -16.14 -10.59
C TRP A 10 0.96 -16.69 -10.08
N GLN A 11 1.03 -17.46 -9.02
CA GLN A 11 -0.14 -17.86 -8.27
C GLN A 11 -0.30 -16.92 -7.07
N SER A 12 -1.54 -16.61 -6.73
CA SER A 12 -1.86 -15.84 -5.54
C SER A 12 -1.23 -16.46 -4.29
N CYS A 13 -0.69 -15.61 -3.43
CA CYS A 13 0.05 -16.05 -2.25
C CYS A 13 -0.25 -15.17 -1.04
N LEU A 14 0.25 -15.53 0.13
CA LEU A 14 0.24 -14.72 1.33
C LEU A 14 1.64 -14.15 1.52
N MET A 15 1.76 -12.83 1.36
CA MET A 15 2.99 -12.12 1.67
C MET A 15 3.09 -11.87 3.17
N ILE A 16 4.23 -12.26 3.76
CA ILE A 16 4.50 -12.15 5.19
C ILE A 16 5.84 -11.46 5.39
N GLY A 17 5.86 -10.49 6.29
CA GLY A 17 7.08 -9.74 6.54
C GLY A 17 6.87 -8.63 7.56
N GLN A 18 7.47 -7.49 7.26
CA GLN A 18 7.43 -6.34 8.16
C GLN A 18 7.41 -5.03 7.38
N VAL A 19 6.80 -4.04 8.00
CA VAL A 19 6.92 -2.64 7.60
C VAL A 19 7.78 -1.91 8.61
N ARG A 20 8.76 -1.16 8.12
CA ARG A 20 9.64 -0.31 8.92
C ARG A 20 9.49 1.14 8.49
N HIS A 21 9.23 2.01 9.45
CA HIS A 21 9.24 3.46 9.27
C HIS A 21 10.38 4.06 10.06
N ARG A 22 11.15 4.97 9.45
CA ARG A 22 12.18 5.73 10.13
C ARG A 22 12.02 7.20 9.82
N ARG A 23 11.99 8.00 10.85
CA ARG A 23 12.10 9.46 10.79
C ARG A 23 13.50 9.84 11.24
N PHE A 24 14.17 10.71 10.49
CA PHE A 24 15.51 11.21 10.76
C PHE A 24 15.48 12.63 11.32
N THR A 25 14.59 13.47 10.78
CA THR A 25 14.45 14.88 11.17
C THR A 25 12.98 15.27 11.35
N PRO A 26 12.66 16.28 12.15
CA PRO A 26 13.50 16.96 13.14
C PRO A 26 13.75 16.12 14.39
N VAL A 27 13.07 14.98 14.55
CA VAL A 27 13.15 14.08 15.69
C VAL A 27 13.32 12.65 15.19
N GLU A 28 14.40 12.00 15.61
CA GLU A 28 14.62 10.60 15.28
C GLU A 28 13.58 9.69 15.93
N HIS A 29 13.00 8.85 15.09
CA HIS A 29 12.02 7.86 15.51
C HIS A 29 11.96 6.69 14.54
N ALA A 30 11.94 5.47 15.06
CA ALA A 30 11.82 4.26 14.26
C ALA A 30 10.67 3.37 14.77
N LEU A 31 9.94 2.78 13.83
CA LEU A 31 8.87 1.82 14.09
C LEU A 31 9.06 0.61 13.19
N ASN A 32 8.81 -0.56 13.73
CA ASN A 32 8.83 -1.81 12.96
C ASN A 32 7.66 -2.68 13.41
N TYR A 33 6.83 -3.11 12.45
CA TYR A 33 5.67 -3.96 12.70
C TYR A 33 5.68 -5.17 11.79
N PRO A 34 5.39 -6.37 12.32
CA PRO A 34 5.09 -7.51 11.49
C PRO A 34 3.80 -7.26 10.71
N LEU A 35 3.79 -7.69 9.45
CA LEU A 35 2.66 -7.48 8.54
C LEU A 35 2.48 -8.70 7.67
N PHE A 36 1.23 -9.01 7.33
CA PHE A 36 0.90 -9.93 6.25
C PHE A 36 -0.14 -9.29 5.34
N MET A 37 -0.04 -9.59 4.05
CA MET A 37 -0.97 -9.10 3.02
C MET A 37 -1.20 -10.21 2.00
N PRO A 38 -2.45 -10.54 1.67
CA PRO A 38 -2.74 -11.34 0.49
C PRO A 38 -2.23 -10.63 -0.77
N CYS A 39 -1.52 -11.37 -1.58
CA CYS A 39 -1.07 -10.99 -2.90
C CYS A 39 -1.89 -11.80 -3.90
N ILE A 40 -2.83 -11.17 -4.57
CA ILE A 40 -3.90 -11.81 -5.32
C ILE A 40 -3.81 -11.42 -6.79
N ASP A 41 -3.68 -12.40 -7.67
CA ASP A 41 -4.02 -12.20 -9.06
C ASP A 41 -5.53 -12.00 -9.16
N LEU A 42 -5.96 -10.86 -9.67
CA LEU A 42 -7.38 -10.52 -9.69
C LEU A 42 -8.19 -11.43 -10.63
N ASP A 43 -7.53 -12.13 -11.58
CA ASP A 43 -8.17 -13.12 -12.43
C ASP A 43 -8.36 -14.47 -11.72
N GLU A 44 -7.57 -14.76 -10.66
CA GLU A 44 -7.69 -15.96 -9.83
C GLU A 44 -8.73 -15.82 -8.70
N TRP A 45 -9.18 -14.60 -8.41
CA TRP A 45 -10.00 -14.29 -7.23
C TRP A 45 -11.23 -15.20 -7.06
N PRO A 46 -12.07 -15.47 -8.10
CA PRO A 46 -13.25 -16.32 -7.95
C PRO A 46 -12.90 -17.72 -7.44
N GLN A 47 -11.81 -18.30 -7.95
CA GLN A 47 -11.35 -19.64 -7.56
C GLN A 47 -10.73 -19.67 -6.16
N LEU A 48 -10.07 -18.60 -5.75
CA LEU A 48 -9.46 -18.49 -4.41
C LEU A 48 -10.51 -18.42 -3.32
N ALA A 49 -11.58 -17.68 -3.53
CA ALA A 49 -12.69 -17.55 -2.59
C ALA A 49 -13.37 -18.90 -2.29
N ASP A 50 -13.36 -19.83 -3.27
CA ASP A 50 -13.90 -21.17 -3.11
C ASP A 50 -12.90 -22.16 -2.46
N LYS A 51 -11.60 -21.97 -2.67
CA LYS A 51 -10.56 -22.92 -2.22
C LYS A 51 -10.01 -22.63 -0.83
N VAL A 52 -10.01 -21.36 -0.40
CA VAL A 52 -9.38 -20.97 0.86
C VAL A 52 -10.45 -20.68 1.92
N TRP A 53 -10.63 -21.63 2.81
CA TRP A 53 -11.60 -21.46 3.90
C TRP A 53 -11.30 -20.20 4.72
N GLY A 54 -12.36 -19.43 5.02
CA GLY A 54 -12.28 -18.15 5.74
C GLY A 54 -11.98 -16.94 4.86
N LEU A 55 -11.63 -17.14 3.59
CA LEU A 55 -11.43 -16.09 2.59
C LEU A 55 -12.66 -15.98 1.69
N GLY A 56 -13.15 -14.77 1.40
CA GLY A 56 -14.24 -14.57 0.45
C GLY A 56 -14.93 -13.21 0.58
N GLU A 57 -16.10 -13.05 -0.04
CA GLU A 57 -16.81 -11.77 -0.12
C GLU A 57 -17.95 -11.61 0.89
N ARG A 58 -18.49 -12.73 1.42
CA ARG A 58 -19.64 -12.70 2.30
C ARG A 58 -19.28 -12.14 3.68
N TRP A 59 -20.27 -11.58 4.39
CA TRP A 59 -20.05 -10.86 5.64
C TRP A 59 -19.46 -11.71 6.78
N TRP A 60 -19.60 -13.03 6.72
CA TRP A 60 -19.07 -13.96 7.73
C TRP A 60 -17.65 -14.45 7.46
N HIS A 61 -17.03 -14.10 6.28
CA HIS A 61 -15.65 -14.49 6.04
C HIS A 61 -14.71 -13.71 6.96
N TRP A 62 -13.75 -14.41 7.52
CA TRP A 62 -12.77 -13.85 8.45
C TRP A 62 -11.76 -12.92 7.76
N ALA A 63 -11.41 -13.25 6.53
CA ALA A 63 -10.67 -12.37 5.61
C ALA A 63 -11.59 -12.04 4.43
N ARG A 64 -12.25 -10.89 4.51
CA ARG A 64 -13.28 -10.51 3.56
C ARG A 64 -12.75 -9.53 2.53
N PHE A 65 -12.85 -9.89 1.27
CA PHE A 65 -12.75 -8.94 0.16
C PHE A 65 -14.09 -8.23 0.02
N ARG A 66 -14.10 -6.92 0.18
CA ARG A 66 -15.28 -6.09 -0.08
C ARG A 66 -14.93 -5.09 -1.16
N ARG A 67 -15.52 -5.23 -2.35
CA ARG A 67 -15.19 -4.41 -3.51
C ARG A 67 -15.18 -2.90 -3.24
N ALA A 68 -16.12 -2.40 -2.43
CA ALA A 68 -16.24 -0.99 -2.06
C ALA A 68 -15.08 -0.45 -1.18
N ASP A 69 -14.20 -1.31 -0.71
CA ASP A 69 -13.05 -0.90 0.10
C ASP A 69 -11.87 -0.42 -0.76
N TYR A 70 -11.92 -0.62 -2.09
CA TYR A 70 -10.83 -0.33 -3.04
C TYR A 70 -11.24 0.73 -4.05
N LEU A 71 -10.26 1.15 -4.88
CA LEU A 71 -10.45 2.19 -5.90
C LEU A 71 -11.56 1.87 -6.91
N GLY A 72 -12.18 2.93 -7.43
CA GLY A 72 -13.12 2.87 -8.55
C GLY A 72 -14.39 2.07 -8.29
N GLN A 73 -15.12 1.78 -9.35
CA GLN A 73 -16.35 0.97 -9.36
C GLN A 73 -16.21 -0.19 -10.35
N GLY A 74 -17.15 -1.12 -10.35
CA GLY A 74 -17.11 -2.30 -11.23
C GLY A 74 -16.01 -3.29 -10.84
N PRO A 75 -15.51 -4.12 -11.77
CA PRO A 75 -14.42 -5.06 -11.51
C PRO A 75 -13.13 -4.32 -11.08
N LEU A 76 -12.47 -4.80 -10.00
CA LEU A 76 -11.28 -4.11 -9.47
C LEU A 76 -10.15 -4.04 -10.49
N LYS A 77 -9.93 -5.11 -11.25
CA LYS A 77 -8.93 -5.15 -12.33
C LYS A 77 -9.11 -3.99 -13.30
N GLN A 78 -10.33 -3.81 -13.82
CA GLN A 78 -10.62 -2.72 -14.76
C GLN A 78 -10.41 -1.35 -14.12
N ALA A 79 -10.89 -1.16 -12.88
CA ALA A 79 -10.70 0.10 -12.18
C ALA A 79 -9.22 0.46 -11.94
N VAL A 80 -8.35 -0.55 -11.74
CA VAL A 80 -6.89 -0.36 -11.65
C VAL A 80 -6.32 0.09 -12.99
N LEU A 81 -6.68 -0.60 -14.08
CA LEU A 81 -6.20 -0.26 -15.44
C LEU A 81 -6.66 1.14 -15.85
N ASP A 82 -7.92 1.48 -15.62
CA ASP A 82 -8.48 2.82 -15.89
C ASP A 82 -7.76 3.91 -15.08
N LYS A 83 -7.42 3.60 -13.81
CA LYS A 83 -6.68 4.54 -12.96
C LYS A 83 -5.26 4.75 -13.46
N VAL A 84 -4.57 3.72 -13.93
CA VAL A 84 -3.24 3.84 -14.54
C VAL A 84 -3.33 4.68 -15.82
N GLU A 85 -4.29 4.38 -16.72
CA GLU A 85 -4.53 5.17 -17.92
C GLU A 85 -4.81 6.66 -17.59
N GLN A 86 -5.65 6.93 -16.60
CA GLN A 86 -5.94 8.30 -16.14
C GLN A 86 -4.69 9.05 -15.67
N LEU A 87 -3.76 8.36 -14.97
CA LEU A 87 -2.57 9.00 -14.39
C LEU A 87 -1.42 9.13 -15.37
N THR A 88 -1.31 8.24 -16.35
CA THR A 88 -0.14 8.13 -17.23
C THR A 88 -0.44 8.44 -18.69
N GLY A 89 -1.71 8.42 -19.09
CA GLY A 89 -2.13 8.50 -20.50
C GLY A 89 -1.91 7.21 -21.28
N GLU A 90 -1.36 6.15 -20.65
CA GLU A 90 -1.07 4.88 -21.31
C GLU A 90 -2.17 3.84 -21.03
N ARG A 91 -2.80 3.34 -22.08
CA ARG A 91 -3.78 2.26 -22.02
C ARG A 91 -3.09 0.90 -22.10
N ILE A 92 -3.36 0.03 -21.14
CA ILE A 92 -2.81 -1.33 -21.09
C ILE A 92 -3.92 -2.32 -21.41
N GLU A 93 -3.93 -2.79 -22.66
CA GLU A 93 -4.91 -3.78 -23.13
C GLU A 93 -4.49 -5.19 -22.75
N GLY A 94 -5.47 -6.03 -22.37
CA GLY A 94 -5.23 -7.42 -21.96
C GLY A 94 -4.35 -7.57 -20.72
N GLY A 95 -4.19 -6.49 -19.95
CA GLY A 95 -3.31 -6.45 -18.81
C GLY A 95 -3.71 -7.41 -17.69
N ARG A 96 -2.74 -7.92 -16.96
CA ARG A 96 -2.88 -8.68 -15.72
C ARG A 96 -2.62 -7.76 -14.53
N VAL A 97 -3.40 -7.92 -13.46
CA VAL A 97 -3.22 -7.14 -12.23
C VAL A 97 -3.03 -8.08 -11.04
N VAL A 98 -1.88 -7.96 -10.40
CA VAL A 98 -1.59 -8.66 -9.14
C VAL A 98 -1.65 -7.64 -8.01
N ALA A 99 -2.61 -7.82 -7.10
CA ALA A 99 -2.95 -6.87 -6.05
C ALA A 99 -2.45 -7.33 -4.68
N LEU A 100 -1.63 -6.52 -4.03
CA LEU A 100 -1.22 -6.69 -2.64
C LEU A 100 -2.16 -5.86 -1.76
N LEU A 101 -3.08 -6.53 -1.08
CA LEU A 101 -4.24 -5.90 -0.45
C LEU A 101 -4.28 -6.11 1.06
N HIS A 102 -4.78 -5.09 1.75
CA HIS A 102 -5.41 -5.31 3.04
C HIS A 102 -6.87 -5.72 2.83
N LEU A 103 -7.28 -6.84 3.42
CA LEU A 103 -8.68 -7.27 3.43
C LEU A 103 -9.37 -6.78 4.71
N ARG A 104 -10.69 -6.95 4.77
CA ARG A 104 -11.40 -6.85 6.05
C ARG A 104 -11.10 -8.08 6.89
N TYR A 105 -10.42 -7.89 7.99
CA TYR A 105 -10.13 -8.96 8.94
C TYR A 105 -11.13 -8.89 10.10
N LEU A 106 -11.92 -9.95 10.25
CA LEU A 106 -12.98 -10.03 11.29
C LEU A 106 -13.92 -8.80 11.27
N GLY A 107 -14.26 -8.31 10.07
CA GLY A 107 -15.12 -7.16 9.86
C GLY A 107 -14.44 -5.79 9.89
N ILE A 108 -13.20 -5.70 10.39
CA ILE A 108 -12.43 -4.45 10.48
C ILE A 108 -11.62 -4.24 9.19
N TYR A 109 -11.74 -3.07 8.59
CA TYR A 109 -10.91 -2.65 7.47
C TYR A 109 -9.99 -1.52 7.89
N PHE A 110 -8.70 -1.74 7.72
CA PHE A 110 -7.66 -0.72 7.90
C PHE A 110 -6.59 -0.93 6.83
N SER A 111 -6.47 0.01 5.92
CA SER A 111 -5.50 -0.05 4.84
C SER A 111 -4.82 1.31 4.66
N PRO A 112 -3.60 1.48 5.17
CA PRO A 112 -2.81 2.67 4.88
C PRO A 112 -2.32 2.69 3.43
N VAL A 113 -2.15 1.53 2.81
CA VAL A 113 -1.73 1.40 1.41
C VAL A 113 -2.13 0.04 0.84
N ASN A 114 -2.57 0.05 -0.42
CA ASN A 114 -2.67 -1.14 -1.27
C ASN A 114 -1.75 -0.93 -2.48
N PHE A 115 -1.21 -2.01 -3.02
CA PHE A 115 -0.35 -1.96 -4.21
C PHE A 115 -0.92 -2.87 -5.30
N TYR A 116 -0.85 -2.40 -6.54
CA TYR A 116 -1.30 -3.14 -7.70
C TYR A 116 -0.16 -3.17 -8.72
N TYR A 117 0.40 -4.37 -8.94
CA TYR A 117 1.37 -4.62 -10.00
C TYR A 117 0.63 -4.86 -11.29
N VAL A 118 0.84 -4.00 -12.27
CA VAL A 118 0.18 -4.02 -13.57
C VAL A 118 1.13 -4.53 -14.63
N TYR A 119 0.74 -5.60 -15.31
CA TYR A 119 1.48 -6.24 -16.39
C TYR A 119 0.69 -6.10 -17.69
N ASP A 120 1.39 -6.03 -18.81
CA ASP A 120 0.77 -6.07 -20.15
C ASP A 120 0.42 -7.51 -20.58
N SER A 121 -0.12 -7.64 -21.79
CA SER A 121 -0.48 -8.94 -22.39
C SER A 121 0.72 -9.87 -22.60
N GLU A 122 1.93 -9.31 -22.71
CA GLU A 122 3.19 -10.07 -22.82
C GLU A 122 3.82 -10.40 -21.46
N LYS A 123 3.07 -10.19 -20.36
CA LYS A 123 3.50 -10.41 -18.97
C LYS A 123 4.69 -9.51 -18.53
N ARG A 124 4.94 -8.41 -19.23
CA ARG A 124 5.95 -7.42 -18.81
C ARG A 124 5.35 -6.52 -17.76
N TRP A 125 6.07 -6.31 -16.67
CA TRP A 125 5.67 -5.36 -15.64
C TRP A 125 5.73 -3.93 -16.17
N ARG A 126 4.61 -3.19 -16.13
CA ARG A 126 4.47 -1.84 -16.66
C ARG A 126 4.41 -0.77 -15.57
N TYR A 127 3.61 -1.01 -14.54
CA TYR A 127 3.40 -0.05 -13.47
C TYR A 127 3.21 -0.73 -12.12
N LEU A 128 3.62 -0.02 -11.05
CA LEU A 128 3.10 -0.23 -9.70
C LEU A 128 2.15 0.93 -9.39
N LEU A 129 0.84 0.64 -9.27
CA LEU A 129 -0.11 1.60 -8.75
C LEU A 129 -0.16 1.47 -7.22
N ALA A 130 0.18 2.54 -6.51
CA ALA A 130 0.05 2.63 -5.06
C ALA A 130 -1.22 3.43 -4.71
N GLU A 131 -2.17 2.80 -4.02
CA GLU A 131 -3.35 3.43 -3.42
C GLU A 131 -3.04 3.75 -1.96
N VAL A 132 -2.75 5.00 -1.65
CA VAL A 132 -2.35 5.47 -0.33
C VAL A 132 -3.54 6.14 0.35
N SER A 133 -3.84 5.74 1.59
CA SER A 133 -4.89 6.35 2.41
C SER A 133 -4.28 7.09 3.59
N ASN A 134 -4.78 8.27 3.89
CA ASN A 134 -4.39 8.99 5.09
C ASN A 134 -5.32 8.70 6.27
N THR A 135 -4.76 8.76 7.47
CA THR A 135 -5.50 8.64 8.72
C THR A 135 -5.27 9.93 9.53
N PRO A 136 -6.30 10.61 10.03
CA PRO A 136 -7.69 10.17 10.21
C PRO A 136 -8.68 10.58 9.10
N TRP A 137 -8.27 11.33 8.06
CA TRP A 137 -9.17 11.96 7.09
C TRP A 137 -9.78 10.97 6.09
N ASN A 138 -9.21 9.74 5.97
CA ASN A 138 -9.67 8.67 5.06
C ASN A 138 -9.72 9.10 3.58
N GLU A 139 -8.89 10.05 3.19
CA GLU A 139 -8.68 10.44 1.81
C GLU A 139 -7.73 9.48 1.12
N ARG A 140 -7.88 9.32 -0.18
CA ARG A 140 -7.05 8.43 -1.00
C ARG A 140 -6.32 9.18 -2.08
N HIS A 141 -5.07 8.80 -2.29
CA HIS A 141 -4.26 9.29 -3.37
C HIS A 141 -3.57 8.14 -4.10
N TYR A 142 -3.31 8.33 -5.38
CA TYR A 142 -2.79 7.28 -6.25
C TYR A 142 -1.51 7.73 -6.91
N TYR A 143 -0.51 6.83 -6.89
CA TYR A 143 0.77 7.03 -7.57
C TYR A 143 0.99 5.87 -8.54
N ALA A 144 1.15 6.18 -9.84
CA ALA A 144 1.53 5.20 -10.85
C ALA A 144 3.05 5.27 -11.07
N VAL A 145 3.77 4.36 -10.46
CA VAL A 145 5.23 4.25 -10.57
C VAL A 145 5.56 3.41 -11.78
N PRO A 146 6.22 3.96 -12.83
CA PRO A 146 6.53 3.20 -14.03
C PRO A 146 7.63 2.17 -13.76
N ALA A 147 7.45 0.96 -14.29
CA ALA A 147 8.54 0.02 -14.44
C ALA A 147 9.49 0.50 -15.55
N GLN A 148 10.78 0.28 -15.39
CA GLN A 148 11.71 0.54 -16.50
C GLN A 148 11.38 -0.39 -17.67
N SER A 149 11.35 0.15 -18.87
CA SER A 149 11.06 -0.60 -20.09
C SER A 149 12.00 -1.80 -20.23
N GLY A 150 11.46 -2.98 -20.42
CA GLY A 150 12.22 -4.21 -20.66
C GLY A 150 12.48 -5.11 -19.45
N LEU A 151 12.09 -4.71 -18.23
CA LEU A 151 12.21 -5.59 -17.07
C LEU A 151 11.11 -6.67 -17.10
N THR A 152 11.53 -7.92 -17.15
CA THR A 152 10.66 -9.06 -16.88
C THR A 152 10.60 -9.33 -15.37
N SER A 153 9.62 -10.09 -14.90
CA SER A 153 9.49 -10.46 -13.48
C SER A 153 10.70 -11.24 -12.93
N ALA A 154 11.58 -11.76 -13.82
CA ALA A 154 12.80 -12.48 -13.46
C ALA A 154 13.99 -11.56 -13.16
N GLU A 155 13.93 -10.28 -13.55
CA GLU A 155 15.03 -9.35 -13.32
C GLU A 155 15.00 -8.79 -11.90
N THR A 156 16.13 -8.90 -11.21
CA THR A 156 16.27 -8.49 -9.79
C THR A 156 16.65 -7.02 -9.62
N ALA A 157 16.70 -6.26 -10.70
CA ALA A 157 17.06 -4.84 -10.67
C ALA A 157 16.07 -4.03 -9.82
N VAL A 158 16.60 -3.14 -8.99
CA VAL A 158 15.79 -2.17 -8.23
C VAL A 158 15.39 -1.05 -9.16
N ILE A 159 14.10 -0.78 -9.31
CA ILE A 159 13.60 0.39 -10.01
C ILE A 159 13.65 1.58 -9.06
N GLU A 160 14.20 2.68 -9.53
CA GLU A 160 14.19 3.95 -8.82
C GLU A 160 13.32 4.97 -9.57
N TRP A 161 12.43 5.64 -8.87
CA TRP A 161 11.56 6.68 -9.42
C TRP A 161 11.38 7.82 -8.43
N GLN A 162 11.37 9.05 -8.95
CA GLN A 162 11.27 10.25 -8.12
C GLN A 162 10.15 11.15 -8.62
N HIS A 163 9.40 11.73 -7.71
CA HIS A 163 8.41 12.75 -8.01
C HIS A 163 8.13 13.64 -6.80
N ALA A 164 7.50 14.79 -7.05
CA ALA A 164 7.02 15.66 -5.98
C ALA A 164 5.91 14.97 -5.20
N LYS A 165 5.92 15.10 -3.88
CA LYS A 165 4.83 14.64 -3.02
C LYS A 165 3.57 15.47 -3.31
N ALA A 166 2.48 14.80 -3.65
CA ALA A 166 1.22 15.44 -4.00
C ALA A 166 0.11 15.26 -2.94
N PHE A 167 0.39 14.50 -1.85
CA PHE A 167 -0.63 14.11 -0.89
C PHE A 167 -0.16 14.22 0.57
N HIS A 168 -1.03 14.78 1.42
CA HIS A 168 -0.76 14.94 2.85
C HIS A 168 -1.12 13.67 3.62
N VAL A 169 -0.16 12.77 3.80
CA VAL A 169 -0.36 11.44 4.42
C VAL A 169 -0.41 11.49 5.94
N SER A 170 0.31 12.43 6.56
CA SER A 170 0.44 12.50 8.01
C SER A 170 0.65 13.94 8.47
N PRO A 171 0.03 14.35 9.58
CA PRO A 171 0.21 15.70 10.13
C PRO A 171 1.63 16.01 10.59
N PHE A 172 2.50 15.01 10.66
CA PHE A 172 3.91 15.19 11.03
C PHE A 172 4.86 15.23 9.82
N ASN A 173 4.35 15.12 8.59
CA ASN A 173 5.16 15.17 7.36
C ASN A 173 4.66 16.29 6.44
N PRO A 174 5.46 17.33 6.13
CA PRO A 174 5.06 18.41 5.25
C PRO A 174 4.74 17.89 3.83
N ILE A 175 3.99 18.68 3.05
CA ILE A 175 3.66 18.33 1.67
C ILE A 175 4.84 18.64 0.72
N GLU A 176 5.66 19.61 1.05
CA GLU A 176 6.80 20.09 0.25
C GLU A 176 7.98 19.13 0.35
N GLN A 177 7.78 17.92 -0.13
CA GLN A 177 8.80 16.86 -0.15
C GLN A 177 8.84 16.21 -1.52
N LYS A 178 9.98 15.56 -1.85
CA LYS A 178 10.12 14.65 -2.99
C LYS A 178 10.09 13.22 -2.49
N TYR A 179 9.38 12.37 -3.20
CA TYR A 179 9.35 10.94 -2.98
C TYR A 179 10.38 10.27 -3.88
N HIS A 180 11.19 9.40 -3.28
CA HIS A 180 12.09 8.48 -3.98
C HIS A 180 11.62 7.05 -3.70
N TRP A 181 11.13 6.41 -4.75
CA TRP A 181 10.72 5.01 -4.70
C TRP A 181 11.89 4.13 -5.13
N LYS A 182 12.07 3.02 -4.40
CA LYS A 182 12.97 1.93 -4.77
C LYS A 182 12.17 0.64 -4.66
N ILE A 183 11.89 0.02 -5.79
CA ILE A 183 10.95 -1.09 -5.88
C ILE A 183 11.62 -2.26 -6.59
N LYS A 184 11.50 -3.45 -6.04
CA LYS A 184 11.86 -4.68 -6.74
C LYS A 184 10.67 -5.23 -7.50
N PRO A 185 10.90 -5.86 -8.68
CA PRO A 185 9.89 -6.67 -9.33
C PRO A 185 9.28 -7.67 -8.36
N LEU A 186 8.00 -7.95 -8.53
CA LEU A 186 7.29 -8.88 -7.68
C LEU A 186 7.77 -10.32 -7.97
N THR A 187 8.35 -10.95 -6.97
CA THR A 187 8.80 -12.35 -6.98
C THR A 187 8.32 -13.05 -5.71
N ARG A 188 8.98 -14.12 -5.28
CA ARG A 188 8.74 -14.72 -3.95
C ARG A 188 9.13 -13.78 -2.80
N ALA A 189 9.95 -12.78 -3.10
CA ALA A 189 10.29 -11.70 -2.19
C ALA A 189 9.73 -10.38 -2.73
N LEU A 190 9.21 -9.54 -1.85
CA LEU A 190 8.74 -8.19 -2.16
C LEU A 190 9.58 -7.19 -1.39
N MET A 191 10.02 -6.14 -2.06
CA MET A 191 10.62 -4.98 -1.43
C MET A 191 10.10 -3.70 -2.09
N ILE A 192 9.44 -2.87 -1.29
CA ILE A 192 9.04 -1.51 -1.67
C ILE A 192 9.64 -0.58 -0.62
N HIS A 193 10.45 0.36 -1.06
CA HIS A 193 11.07 1.36 -0.20
C HIS A 193 10.74 2.75 -0.72
N LEU A 194 10.26 3.61 0.16
CA LEU A 194 9.92 5.00 -0.11
C LEU A 194 10.72 5.90 0.80
N GLU A 195 11.44 6.85 0.23
CA GLU A 195 12.11 7.92 0.97
C GLU A 195 11.40 9.25 0.72
N CYS A 196 11.34 10.09 1.75
CA CYS A 196 10.83 11.45 1.69
C CYS A 196 11.99 12.41 1.93
N HIS A 197 12.24 13.29 0.95
CA HIS A 197 13.33 14.26 0.98
C HIS A 197 12.79 15.68 0.84
N ARG A 198 13.42 16.64 1.54
CA ARG A 198 13.32 18.08 1.30
C ARG A 198 14.67 18.58 0.80
N SER A 199 15.58 18.98 1.68
CA SER A 199 17.01 19.10 1.39
C SER A 199 17.71 17.75 1.60
N ASP A 200 17.40 17.11 2.72
CA ASP A 200 17.93 15.84 3.16
C ASP A 200 16.82 14.79 3.29
N LYS A 201 17.21 13.53 3.53
CA LYS A 201 16.27 12.47 3.84
C LYS A 201 15.66 12.67 5.22
N GLU A 202 14.36 12.97 5.27
CA GLU A 202 13.61 13.22 6.49
C GLU A 202 12.91 11.98 7.05
N PHE A 203 12.45 11.10 6.13
CA PHE A 203 11.67 9.91 6.49
C PHE A 203 11.89 8.80 5.47
N ASP A 204 11.81 7.56 5.90
CA ASP A 204 11.66 6.42 4.99
C ASP A 204 10.65 5.38 5.52
N ALA A 205 10.05 4.67 4.57
CA ALA A 205 9.20 3.51 4.79
C ALA A 205 9.71 2.33 3.95
N THR A 206 9.89 1.18 4.58
CA THR A 206 10.30 -0.05 3.88
C THR A 206 9.30 -1.15 4.17
N LEU A 207 8.73 -1.72 3.12
CA LEU A 207 7.95 -2.95 3.16
C LEU A 207 8.81 -4.07 2.58
N ALA A 208 9.12 -5.07 3.40
CA ALA A 208 9.90 -6.25 3.02
C ALA A 208 9.15 -7.51 3.42
N MET A 209 8.83 -8.37 2.44
CA MET A 209 7.96 -9.53 2.63
C MET A 209 8.45 -10.74 1.83
N GLN A 210 8.02 -11.92 2.26
CA GLN A 210 8.25 -13.21 1.59
C GLN A 210 6.93 -13.91 1.34
N ALA A 211 6.84 -14.62 0.22
CA ALA A 211 5.65 -15.36 -0.18
C ALA A 211 5.55 -16.70 0.55
N GLU A 212 4.39 -16.95 1.15
CA GLU A 212 3.93 -18.26 1.61
C GLU A 212 2.67 -18.67 0.85
N PRO A 213 2.33 -19.97 0.77
CA PRO A 213 1.09 -20.41 0.15
C PRO A 213 -0.13 -19.74 0.80
N LEU A 214 -1.04 -19.21 -0.03
CA LEU A 214 -2.32 -18.71 0.44
C LEU A 214 -3.25 -19.88 0.75
N SER A 215 -3.28 -20.27 1.99
CA SER A 215 -4.05 -21.41 2.50
C SER A 215 -4.71 -21.05 3.85
N ALA A 216 -5.76 -21.78 4.22
CA ALA A 216 -6.39 -21.61 5.53
C ALA A 216 -5.37 -21.84 6.67
N GLY A 217 -4.47 -22.81 6.53
CA GLY A 217 -3.42 -23.11 7.53
C GLY A 217 -2.45 -21.95 7.76
N ASN A 218 -2.15 -21.16 6.74
CA ASN A 218 -1.26 -20.01 6.85
C ASN A 218 -2.03 -18.72 7.23
N LEU A 219 -3.28 -18.59 6.78
CA LEU A 219 -4.08 -17.37 6.99
C LEU A 219 -4.69 -17.32 8.40
N LEU A 220 -5.34 -18.39 8.85
CA LEU A 220 -6.13 -18.39 10.09
C LEU A 220 -5.33 -18.10 11.36
N PRO A 221 -4.12 -18.69 11.59
CA PRO A 221 -3.34 -18.34 12.78
C PRO A 221 -2.95 -16.86 12.84
N ARG A 222 -2.80 -16.22 11.67
CA ARG A 222 -2.51 -14.80 11.58
C ARG A 222 -3.74 -13.96 11.89
N LEU A 223 -4.91 -14.37 11.37
CA LEU A 223 -6.18 -13.69 11.66
C LEU A 223 -6.55 -13.73 13.15
N ILE A 224 -6.32 -14.83 13.82
CA ILE A 224 -6.56 -14.96 15.27
C ILE A 224 -5.68 -13.97 16.07
N LYS A 225 -4.47 -13.72 15.61
CA LYS A 225 -3.55 -12.73 16.22
C LYS A 225 -3.86 -11.28 15.81
N THR A 226 -4.58 -11.07 14.71
CA THR A 226 -4.83 -9.75 14.12
C THR A 226 -5.61 -8.79 15.03
N PRO A 227 -6.68 -9.17 15.75
CA PRO A 227 -7.39 -8.23 16.62
C PRO A 227 -6.48 -7.61 17.67
N ILE A 228 -5.63 -8.43 18.27
CA ILE A 228 -4.63 -7.96 19.25
C ILE A 228 -3.61 -7.04 18.57
N MET A 229 -3.17 -7.38 17.36
CA MET A 229 -2.25 -6.55 16.59
C MET A 229 -2.92 -5.25 16.11
N ALA A 230 -4.15 -5.30 15.60
CA ALA A 230 -4.88 -4.11 15.16
C ALA A 230 -5.06 -3.11 16.32
N VAL A 231 -5.47 -3.58 17.49
CA VAL A 231 -5.55 -2.75 18.70
C VAL A 231 -4.18 -2.18 19.07
N LYS A 232 -3.12 -3.00 19.06
CA LYS A 232 -1.74 -2.52 19.32
C LYS A 232 -1.29 -1.50 18.29
N VAL A 233 -1.59 -1.68 17.01
CA VAL A 233 -1.24 -0.74 15.94
C VAL A 233 -1.99 0.58 16.12
N VAL A 234 -3.30 0.54 16.34
CA VAL A 234 -4.10 1.76 16.56
C VAL A 234 -3.63 2.50 17.82
N LEU A 235 -3.50 1.81 18.95
CA LEU A 235 -2.94 2.41 20.17
C LEU A 235 -1.50 2.90 19.94
N GLY A 236 -0.71 2.15 19.17
CA GLY A 236 0.63 2.51 18.76
C GLY A 236 0.67 3.80 17.96
N ILE A 237 -0.21 3.98 16.96
CA ILE A 237 -0.30 5.21 16.16
C ILE A 237 -0.53 6.43 17.08
N TYR A 238 -1.53 6.37 17.95
CA TYR A 238 -1.81 7.47 18.89
C TYR A 238 -0.68 7.67 19.91
N TRP A 239 -0.10 6.59 20.42
CA TRP A 239 1.04 6.66 21.34
C TRP A 239 2.27 7.27 20.69
N HIS A 240 2.55 6.91 19.43
CA HIS A 240 3.68 7.50 18.70
C HIS A 240 3.41 8.93 18.27
N ALA A 241 2.17 9.26 17.90
CA ALA A 241 1.76 10.65 17.69
C ALA A 241 1.98 11.49 18.96
N PHE A 242 1.57 10.99 20.12
CA PHE A 242 1.80 11.63 21.41
C PHE A 242 3.30 11.78 21.72
N LYS A 243 4.11 10.73 21.48
CA LYS A 243 5.57 10.80 21.65
C LYS A 243 6.22 11.85 20.75
N LEU A 244 5.82 11.92 19.48
CA LEU A 244 6.32 12.92 18.54
C LEU A 244 5.94 14.33 18.98
N TRP A 245 4.69 14.53 19.39
CA TRP A 245 4.22 15.79 19.92
C TRP A 245 5.02 16.20 21.18
N ARG A 246 5.21 15.29 22.13
CA ARG A 246 6.01 15.56 23.36
C ARG A 246 7.48 15.86 23.05
N LYS A 247 8.02 15.33 21.95
CA LYS A 247 9.38 15.60 21.48
C LYS A 247 9.48 16.89 20.65
N GLY A 248 8.40 17.66 20.52
CA GLY A 248 8.38 18.92 19.78
C GLY A 248 8.36 18.77 18.24
N ALA A 249 7.93 17.62 17.71
CA ALA A 249 7.77 17.48 16.28
C ALA A 249 6.69 18.45 15.77
N PRO A 250 6.94 19.22 14.68
CA PRO A 250 5.99 20.18 14.15
C PRO A 250 4.73 19.47 13.67
N PHE A 251 3.58 20.10 13.91
CA PHE A 251 2.28 19.64 13.44
C PHE A 251 1.87 20.48 12.24
N TYR A 252 1.58 19.83 11.12
CA TYR A 252 1.12 20.46 9.88
C TYR A 252 -0.39 20.22 9.73
N ALA A 253 -1.16 21.31 9.75
CA ALA A 253 -2.61 21.24 9.51
C ALA A 253 -2.93 20.78 8.09
N HIS A 254 -4.11 20.16 7.91
CA HIS A 254 -4.58 19.79 6.58
C HIS A 254 -4.78 21.04 5.71
N PRO A 255 -4.38 21.03 4.42
CA PRO A 255 -4.47 22.22 3.54
C PRO A 255 -5.85 22.85 3.48
N ASP A 256 -6.93 22.06 3.47
CA ASP A 256 -8.30 22.57 3.41
C ASP A 256 -8.73 23.33 4.69
N GLN A 257 -8.18 22.97 5.85
CA GLN A 257 -8.43 23.72 7.09
C GLN A 257 -7.74 25.07 7.11
N THR A 258 -6.61 25.19 6.42
CA THR A 258 -5.88 26.46 6.31
C THR A 258 -6.61 27.46 5.42
N GLN A 259 -7.32 27.00 4.39
CA GLN A 259 -8.12 27.87 3.51
C GLN A 259 -9.40 28.38 4.18
N ASN A 260 -10.04 27.59 5.03
CA ASN A 260 -11.22 28.01 5.79
C ASN A 260 -10.89 29.05 6.86
N ASN A 261 -9.79 28.89 7.59
CA ASN A 261 -9.36 29.87 8.60
C ASN A 261 -8.98 31.22 8.00
N ASN A 262 -8.49 31.26 6.76
CA ASN A 262 -8.20 32.52 6.07
C ASN A 262 -9.46 33.24 5.52
N LYS A 263 -10.59 32.53 5.41
CA LYS A 263 -11.88 33.13 4.99
C LYS A 263 -12.71 33.72 6.15
N GLU A 264 -12.37 33.35 7.40
CA GLU A 264 -13.07 33.79 8.61
C GLU A 264 -12.42 34.98 9.34
N GLN A 265 -11.34 35.57 8.80
CA GLN A 265 -10.86 36.83 9.35
C GLN A 265 -11.68 37.97 8.78
N PRO A 266 -12.58 38.60 9.57
CA PRO A 266 -13.28 39.82 9.13
C PRO A 266 -12.25 40.93 8.97
N HIS A 267 -12.29 41.61 7.82
CA HIS A 267 -11.60 42.86 7.62
C HIS A 267 -12.12 43.87 8.66
N VAL A 268 -11.39 44.01 9.76
CA VAL A 268 -11.58 45.16 10.65
C VAL A 268 -10.96 46.36 9.95
N LYS A 269 -11.83 47.32 9.59
CA LYS A 269 -11.45 48.63 9.09
C LYS A 269 -10.87 49.48 10.21
#